data_e340d61579729bcad2f3f49838616e97
#
_entry.id   e340d61579729bcad2f3f49838616e97
#
_cell.length_a   1.000
_cell.length_b   1.000
_cell.length_c   1.000
_cell.angle_alpha   90.00
_cell.angle_beta   90.00
_cell.angle_gamma   90.00
#
_symmetry.space_group_name_H-M   'P 1'
#
loop_
_entity.id
_entity.type
_entity.pdbx_description
1 polymer ?
#
loop_
_entity_poly.entity_id
_entity_poly.type
_entity_poly.pdbx_seq_one_letter_code
_entity_poly.pdbx_strand_id
1 'polypeptide(L)'
;GVTALFSSEGNMVIAEGETSNHVDDYFDMELAFVNTSRDDSLEYTVFDAPLLNDGNSITYEDFGIQIDIISHMENVRIESRISPAEKIYKGFLKEFVLLPLRPEKEATQNRPGIIIKLSGLSSEKDGIYGIFLGQKTPDTFQINGDLYFTEFRRKRTYLPFSISLLDFEKIMHPGTNVAKSYSSEVNLIENSIPRRILIQMNEPLRHQNYTFYQASFIDGLDKETTVLATVKNYGRLFPYISSIIM
;
A
#
# COMPACT_ATOMS: atom_id res chain seq x y z
N GLY A 1 3.04 14.36 22.17
CA GLY A 1 3.86 15.55 22.03
C GLY A 1 3.83 16.10 20.60
N VAL A 2 4.41 17.27 20.40
CA VAL A 2 4.47 17.99 19.11
C VAL A 2 5.16 17.18 17.98
N THR A 3 6.02 16.24 18.32
CA THR A 3 6.71 15.37 17.36
C THR A 3 5.81 14.37 16.64
N ALA A 4 4.68 13.98 17.21
CA ALA A 4 3.73 13.05 16.59
C ALA A 4 2.96 13.69 15.41
N LEU A 5 2.83 15.01 15.39
CA LEU A 5 2.17 15.77 14.31
C LEU A 5 2.99 15.82 13.00
N PHE A 6 4.27 15.45 13.05
CA PHE A 6 5.20 15.52 11.93
C PHE A 6 5.89 14.17 11.64
N SER A 7 5.32 13.05 12.07
CA SER A 7 5.79 11.72 11.74
C SER A 7 4.83 11.07 10.72
N SER A 8 5.37 10.47 9.68
CA SER A 8 4.66 9.55 8.80
C SER A 8 5.13 8.14 9.14
N GLU A 9 4.17 7.26 9.36
CA GLU A 9 4.41 5.89 9.79
C GLU A 9 3.82 4.92 8.78
N GLY A 10 4.53 3.84 8.53
CA GLY A 10 4.07 2.82 7.60
C GLY A 10 4.93 1.56 7.65
N ASN A 11 4.67 0.63 6.76
CA ASN A 11 5.43 -0.60 6.61
C ASN A 11 6.15 -0.63 5.27
N MET A 12 7.37 -1.17 5.29
CA MET A 12 8.06 -1.64 4.10
C MET A 12 8.11 -3.16 4.14
N VAL A 13 7.53 -3.80 3.14
CA VAL A 13 7.46 -5.27 3.03
C VAL A 13 8.41 -5.70 1.92
N ILE A 14 9.37 -6.59 2.21
CA ILE A 14 10.38 -7.03 1.25
C ILE A 14 10.54 -8.54 1.36
N ALA A 15 10.36 -9.29 0.26
CA ALA A 15 10.68 -10.71 0.20
C ALA A 15 12.18 -10.91 -0.08
N GLU A 16 12.72 -12.05 0.33
CA GLU A 16 14.13 -12.39 0.05
C GLU A 16 14.45 -12.34 -1.43
N GLY A 17 15.56 -11.68 -1.74
CA GLY A 17 16.01 -11.41 -3.11
C GLY A 17 15.29 -10.27 -3.81
N GLU A 18 14.31 -9.63 -3.18
CA GLU A 18 13.59 -8.48 -3.74
C GLU A 18 14.11 -7.15 -3.22
N THR A 19 13.72 -6.08 -3.91
CA THR A 19 14.11 -4.71 -3.58
C THR A 19 12.88 -3.82 -3.52
N SER A 20 12.77 -3.01 -2.48
CA SER A 20 11.70 -2.02 -2.33
C SER A 20 12.29 -0.60 -2.17
N ASN A 21 11.59 0.38 -2.74
CA ASN A 21 11.90 1.80 -2.60
C ASN A 21 10.69 2.61 -2.13
N HIS A 22 9.70 1.97 -1.52
CA HIS A 22 8.51 2.64 -0.99
C HIS A 22 8.10 2.10 0.36
N VAL A 23 7.37 2.91 1.07
CA VAL A 23 6.71 2.61 2.35
C VAL A 23 5.22 2.72 2.15
N ASP A 24 4.49 1.71 2.56
CA ASP A 24 3.02 1.70 2.57
C ASP A 24 2.52 2.33 3.88
N ASP A 25 1.67 3.36 3.78
CA ASP A 25 1.04 4.01 4.93
C ASP A 25 0.14 3.05 5.73
N TYR A 26 -0.01 3.27 7.03
CA TYR A 26 -0.89 2.42 7.86
C TYR A 26 -2.37 2.71 7.65
N PHE A 27 -2.73 3.94 7.32
CA PHE A 27 -4.11 4.43 7.35
C PHE A 27 -4.59 4.87 5.98
N ASP A 28 -3.79 5.68 5.29
CA ASP A 28 -4.18 6.29 4.05
C ASP A 28 -4.23 5.28 2.91
N MET A 29 -5.27 5.40 2.10
CA MET A 29 -5.48 4.60 0.90
C MET A 29 -5.31 5.45 -0.34
N GLU A 30 -4.96 4.82 -1.45
CA GLU A 30 -4.94 5.43 -2.78
C GLU A 30 -5.59 4.51 -3.81
N LEU A 31 -6.24 5.11 -4.79
CA LEU A 31 -6.74 4.41 -5.97
C LEU A 31 -5.76 4.62 -7.11
N ALA A 32 -5.18 3.57 -7.63
CA ALA A 32 -4.22 3.61 -8.73
C ALA A 32 -4.81 2.99 -10.00
N PHE A 33 -4.60 3.65 -11.14
CA PHE A 33 -4.73 3.07 -12.47
C PHE A 33 -3.31 2.76 -12.97
N VAL A 34 -3.06 1.51 -13.26
CA VAL A 34 -1.72 1.00 -13.61
C VAL A 34 -1.70 0.65 -15.08
N ASN A 35 -0.88 1.34 -15.85
CA ASN A 35 -0.66 1.05 -17.27
C ASN A 35 0.24 -0.17 -17.42
N THR A 36 -0.24 -1.18 -18.18
CA THR A 36 0.49 -2.42 -18.48
C THR A 36 0.93 -2.52 -19.93
N SER A 37 0.69 -1.50 -20.75
CA SER A 37 1.00 -1.53 -22.18
C SER A 37 2.48 -1.29 -22.48
N ARG A 38 3.29 -0.89 -21.50
CA ARG A 38 4.72 -0.64 -21.65
C ARG A 38 5.53 -1.78 -21.04
N ASP A 39 6.38 -2.40 -21.82
CA ASP A 39 7.15 -3.60 -21.44
C ASP A 39 8.20 -3.35 -20.34
N ASP A 40 8.73 -2.13 -20.21
CA ASP A 40 9.89 -1.85 -19.34
C ASP A 40 9.57 -1.14 -18.01
N SER A 41 8.36 -0.58 -17.82
CA SER A 41 7.99 0.12 -16.60
C SER A 41 6.49 0.23 -16.42
N LEU A 42 6.02 0.00 -15.20
CA LEU A 42 4.63 0.29 -14.84
C LEU A 42 4.47 1.80 -14.61
N GLU A 43 3.50 2.39 -15.28
CA GLU A 43 3.11 3.79 -15.08
C GLU A 43 1.85 3.84 -14.22
N TYR A 44 1.86 4.69 -13.21
CA TYR A 44 0.77 4.80 -12.24
C TYR A 44 0.12 6.17 -12.32
N THR A 45 -1.19 6.21 -12.47
CA THR A 45 -2.00 7.37 -12.18
C THR A 45 -2.72 7.15 -10.85
N VAL A 46 -2.44 8.00 -9.87
CA VAL A 46 -2.85 7.78 -8.48
C VAL A 46 -3.77 8.89 -8.01
N PHE A 47 -4.86 8.50 -7.34
CA PHE A 47 -5.80 9.39 -6.67
C PHE A 47 -5.69 9.19 -5.16
N ASP A 48 -5.27 10.24 -4.46
CA ASP A 48 -5.00 10.23 -3.02
C ASP A 48 -6.28 10.21 -2.17
N ALA A 49 -6.16 9.74 -0.93
CA ALA A 49 -7.23 9.59 0.06
C ALA A 49 -8.21 10.78 0.17
N PRO A 50 -7.80 12.06 0.17
CA PRO A 50 -8.74 13.18 0.24
C PRO A 50 -9.74 13.25 -0.92
N LEU A 51 -9.39 12.68 -2.08
CA LEU A 51 -10.27 12.63 -3.25
C LEU A 51 -11.26 11.47 -3.18
N LEU A 52 -11.00 10.47 -2.35
CA LEU A 52 -11.74 9.20 -2.30
C LEU A 52 -12.86 9.20 -1.24
N ASN A 53 -13.32 10.37 -0.81
CA ASN A 53 -14.45 10.49 0.12
C ASN A 53 -15.79 10.27 -0.58
N ASP A 54 -16.75 9.71 0.15
CA ASP A 54 -18.10 9.46 -0.32
C ASP A 54 -18.74 10.72 -0.93
N GLY A 55 -19.28 10.57 -2.13
CA GLY A 55 -19.94 11.66 -2.87
C GLY A 55 -19.00 12.57 -3.67
N ASN A 56 -17.68 12.36 -3.57
CA ASN A 56 -16.74 13.10 -4.43
C ASN A 56 -16.84 12.62 -5.88
N SER A 57 -16.57 13.54 -6.81
CA SER A 57 -16.46 13.27 -8.23
C SER A 57 -15.13 13.82 -8.75
N ILE A 58 -14.38 12.99 -9.44
CA ILE A 58 -13.07 13.31 -10.01
C ILE A 58 -13.20 13.24 -11.53
N THR A 59 -12.91 14.33 -12.22
CA THR A 59 -12.78 14.35 -13.67
C THR A 59 -11.30 14.29 -14.00
N TYR A 60 -10.88 13.27 -14.74
CA TYR A 60 -9.50 13.12 -15.18
C TYR A 60 -9.42 13.28 -16.69
N GLU A 61 -9.02 14.49 -17.12
CA GLU A 61 -9.07 14.93 -18.51
C GLU A 61 -8.17 14.10 -19.43
N ASP A 62 -6.98 13.70 -18.96
CA ASP A 62 -6.03 12.92 -19.75
C ASP A 62 -6.59 11.54 -20.18
N PHE A 63 -7.47 10.98 -19.37
CA PHE A 63 -8.17 9.72 -19.66
C PHE A 63 -9.53 9.94 -20.29
N GLY A 64 -10.08 11.14 -20.20
CA GLY A 64 -11.46 11.45 -20.61
C GLY A 64 -12.50 10.74 -19.75
N ILE A 65 -12.17 10.41 -18.50
CA ILE A 65 -13.06 9.66 -17.60
C ILE A 65 -13.50 10.51 -16.42
N GLN A 66 -14.66 10.14 -15.88
CA GLN A 66 -15.18 10.62 -14.61
C GLN A 66 -15.28 9.46 -13.63
N ILE A 67 -14.82 9.69 -12.40
CA ILE A 67 -14.83 8.74 -11.30
C ILE A 67 -15.68 9.32 -10.18
N ASP A 68 -16.87 8.78 -9.95
CA ASP A 68 -17.75 9.18 -8.85
C ASP A 68 -17.55 8.18 -7.70
N ILE A 69 -17.18 8.67 -6.52
CA ILE A 69 -17.01 7.85 -5.32
C ILE A 69 -18.39 7.62 -4.70
N ILE A 70 -18.86 6.37 -4.75
CA ILE A 70 -20.17 6.01 -4.18
C ILE A 70 -20.03 5.70 -2.70
N SER A 71 -19.01 4.90 -2.34
CA SER A 71 -18.74 4.57 -0.94
C SER A 71 -17.30 4.17 -0.73
N HIS A 72 -16.68 4.73 0.29
CA HIS A 72 -15.39 4.34 0.83
C HIS A 72 -15.59 3.69 2.19
N MET A 73 -15.12 2.47 2.35
CA MET A 73 -15.33 1.66 3.56
C MET A 73 -13.98 1.28 4.16
N GLU A 74 -13.78 1.57 5.44
CA GLU A 74 -12.55 1.24 6.17
C GLU A 74 -12.35 -0.27 6.32
N ASN A 75 -13.44 -1.04 6.37
CA ASN A 75 -13.39 -2.49 6.46
C ASN A 75 -14.58 -3.10 5.72
N VAL A 76 -14.33 -4.15 4.93
CA VAL A 76 -15.37 -4.81 4.14
C VAL A 76 -15.32 -6.33 4.29
N ARG A 77 -16.49 -6.94 4.21
CA ARG A 77 -16.64 -8.36 3.89
C ARG A 77 -17.14 -8.52 2.46
N ILE A 78 -16.77 -9.64 1.87
CA ILE A 78 -17.11 -10.01 0.51
C ILE A 78 -18.12 -11.14 0.60
N GLU A 79 -19.25 -10.99 -0.07
CA GLU A 79 -20.26 -12.04 -0.17
C GLU A 79 -20.62 -12.28 -1.63
N SER A 80 -20.93 -13.53 -1.96
CA SER A 80 -21.48 -13.86 -3.29
C SER A 80 -22.88 -13.30 -3.45
N ARG A 81 -23.20 -12.78 -4.62
CA ARG A 81 -24.58 -12.36 -4.93
C ARG A 81 -25.51 -13.56 -4.97
N ILE A 82 -26.68 -13.41 -4.37
CA ILE A 82 -27.75 -14.42 -4.41
C ILE A 82 -28.54 -14.31 -5.72
N SER A 83 -28.64 -13.08 -6.27
CA SER A 83 -29.38 -12.77 -7.50
C SER A 83 -28.47 -12.15 -8.55
N PRO A 84 -28.78 -12.33 -9.85
CA PRO A 84 -28.01 -11.68 -10.92
C PRO A 84 -27.90 -10.17 -10.70
N ALA A 85 -26.72 -9.61 -10.93
CA ALA A 85 -26.49 -8.19 -10.81
C ALA A 85 -27.23 -7.43 -11.93
N GLU A 86 -27.67 -6.22 -11.62
CA GLU A 86 -28.13 -5.28 -12.64
C GLU A 86 -26.98 -4.95 -13.61
N LYS A 87 -27.29 -4.59 -14.85
CA LYS A 87 -26.31 -4.34 -15.91
C LYS A 87 -25.32 -3.20 -15.58
N ILE A 88 -25.68 -2.32 -14.64
CA ILE A 88 -24.82 -1.22 -14.19
C ILE A 88 -23.61 -1.71 -13.37
N TYR A 89 -23.74 -2.84 -12.67
CA TYR A 89 -22.62 -3.42 -11.92
C TYR A 89 -21.66 -4.14 -12.87
N LYS A 90 -20.39 -3.86 -12.71
CA LYS A 90 -19.31 -4.34 -13.57
C LYS A 90 -18.26 -5.10 -12.77
N GLY A 91 -17.39 -5.78 -13.50
CA GLY A 91 -16.23 -6.47 -12.93
C GLY A 91 -16.59 -7.36 -11.76
N PHE A 92 -15.89 -7.21 -10.66
CA PHE A 92 -16.06 -7.97 -9.43
C PHE A 92 -17.50 -7.92 -8.88
N LEU A 93 -18.16 -6.75 -8.98
CA LEU A 93 -19.53 -6.58 -8.46
C LEU A 93 -20.62 -7.32 -9.26
N LYS A 94 -20.30 -7.99 -10.35
CA LYS A 94 -21.26 -8.86 -11.05
C LYS A 94 -21.60 -10.11 -10.23
N GLU A 95 -20.61 -10.65 -9.55
CA GLU A 95 -20.73 -11.92 -8.82
C GLU A 95 -20.71 -11.73 -7.30
N PHE A 96 -20.14 -10.64 -6.82
CA PHE A 96 -19.94 -10.37 -5.40
C PHE A 96 -20.52 -9.02 -4.98
N VAL A 97 -20.67 -8.83 -3.67
CA VAL A 97 -20.99 -7.56 -3.03
C VAL A 97 -19.94 -7.24 -1.98
N LEU A 98 -19.63 -5.95 -1.84
CA LEU A 98 -18.84 -5.42 -0.74
C LEU A 98 -19.79 -4.87 0.32
N LEU A 99 -19.72 -5.41 1.51
CA LEU A 99 -20.55 -5.00 2.64
C LEU A 99 -19.69 -4.39 3.73
N PRO A 100 -20.06 -3.23 4.30
CA PRO A 100 -19.28 -2.60 5.35
C PRO A 100 -19.26 -3.46 6.60
N LEU A 101 -18.08 -3.56 7.22
CA LEU A 101 -17.87 -4.11 8.54
C LEU A 101 -17.44 -3.01 9.49
N ARG A 102 -17.68 -3.25 10.79
CA ARG A 102 -17.10 -2.38 11.82
C ARG A 102 -15.58 -2.48 11.74
N PRO A 103 -14.87 -1.33 11.72
CA PRO A 103 -13.41 -1.34 11.71
C PRO A 103 -12.84 -2.02 12.96
N GLU A 104 -11.79 -2.79 12.76
CA GLU A 104 -10.97 -3.36 13.82
C GLU A 104 -10.09 -2.27 14.46
N LYS A 105 -9.65 -2.49 15.69
CA LYS A 105 -8.83 -1.52 16.43
C LYS A 105 -7.47 -1.33 15.77
N GLU A 106 -6.91 -2.39 15.21
CA GLU A 106 -5.66 -2.37 14.49
C GLU A 106 -5.92 -2.14 13.00
N ALA A 107 -5.46 -1.02 12.46
CA ALA A 107 -5.69 -0.63 11.07
C ALA A 107 -5.22 -1.68 10.05
N THR A 108 -4.16 -2.43 10.38
CA THR A 108 -3.60 -3.48 9.52
C THR A 108 -4.50 -4.70 9.38
N GLN A 109 -5.46 -4.91 10.29
CA GLN A 109 -6.43 -6.01 10.24
C GLN A 109 -7.65 -5.68 9.38
N ASN A 110 -7.84 -4.40 9.06
CA ASN A 110 -8.94 -3.97 8.20
C ASN A 110 -8.64 -4.27 6.73
N ARG A 111 -9.69 -4.60 6.01
CA ARG A 111 -9.68 -4.70 4.55
C ARG A 111 -10.49 -3.54 3.97
N PRO A 112 -9.87 -2.39 3.68
CA PRO A 112 -10.56 -1.27 3.06
C PRO A 112 -11.09 -1.62 1.68
N GLY A 113 -12.24 -1.02 1.32
CA GLY A 113 -12.84 -1.17 0.00
C GLY A 113 -13.51 0.11 -0.45
N ILE A 114 -13.65 0.25 -1.76
CA ILE A 114 -14.25 1.40 -2.40
C ILE A 114 -15.23 0.95 -3.49
N ILE A 115 -16.37 1.62 -3.58
CA ILE A 115 -17.32 1.48 -4.67
C ILE A 115 -17.28 2.76 -5.47
N ILE A 116 -16.98 2.66 -6.75
CA ILE A 116 -16.86 3.79 -7.67
C ILE A 116 -17.78 3.59 -8.88
N LYS A 117 -18.23 4.69 -9.46
CA LYS A 117 -18.85 4.69 -10.78
C LYS A 117 -17.87 5.29 -11.76
N LEU A 118 -17.56 4.57 -12.82
CA LEU A 118 -16.74 5.01 -13.94
C LEU A 118 -17.64 5.38 -15.12
N SER A 119 -17.34 6.51 -15.74
CA SER A 119 -18.04 7.01 -16.94
C SER A 119 -17.00 7.58 -17.92
N GLY A 120 -17.26 7.43 -19.23
CA GLY A 120 -16.36 7.92 -20.28
C GLY A 120 -15.42 6.86 -20.85
N LEU A 121 -15.50 5.61 -20.42
CA LEU A 121 -14.71 4.50 -21.00
C LEU A 121 -15.34 3.99 -22.31
N SER A 122 -16.48 3.37 -22.19
CA SER A 122 -17.36 2.91 -23.28
C SER A 122 -18.69 2.48 -22.68
N SER A 123 -19.76 2.40 -23.48
CA SER A 123 -21.08 2.00 -23.02
C SER A 123 -21.11 0.61 -22.35
N GLU A 124 -20.18 -0.28 -22.69
CA GLU A 124 -20.08 -1.62 -22.07
C GLU A 124 -19.29 -1.59 -20.78
N LYS A 125 -18.32 -0.70 -20.65
CA LYS A 125 -17.41 -0.58 -19.50
C LYS A 125 -17.86 0.46 -18.48
N ASP A 126 -18.65 1.44 -18.89
CA ASP A 126 -19.24 2.41 -17.96
C ASP A 126 -20.14 1.70 -16.96
N GLY A 127 -19.99 2.02 -15.67
CA GLY A 127 -20.77 1.39 -14.62
C GLY A 127 -20.14 1.46 -13.25
N ILE A 128 -20.66 0.64 -12.33
CA ILE A 128 -20.25 0.59 -10.92
C ILE A 128 -19.29 -0.57 -10.68
N TYR A 129 -18.15 -0.25 -10.09
CA TYR A 129 -17.07 -1.15 -9.76
C TYR A 129 -16.82 -1.18 -8.25
N GLY A 130 -16.46 -2.35 -7.73
CA GLY A 130 -16.01 -2.51 -6.35
C GLY A 130 -14.58 -2.98 -6.33
N ILE A 131 -13.75 -2.27 -5.59
CA ILE A 131 -12.32 -2.55 -5.48
C ILE A 131 -11.97 -2.60 -3.99
N PHE A 132 -11.09 -3.49 -3.59
CA PHE A 132 -10.72 -3.65 -2.18
C PHE A 132 -9.25 -4.01 -2.03
N LEU A 133 -8.70 -3.75 -0.86
CA LEU A 133 -7.31 -4.06 -0.54
C LEU A 133 -7.04 -5.57 -0.67
N GLY A 134 -6.03 -5.93 -1.48
CA GLY A 134 -5.63 -7.31 -1.71
C GLY A 134 -6.49 -8.05 -2.74
N GLN A 135 -7.21 -7.35 -3.60
CA GLN A 135 -7.94 -7.96 -4.71
C GLN A 135 -6.98 -8.63 -5.70
N LYS A 136 -7.08 -9.96 -5.82
CA LYS A 136 -6.16 -10.75 -6.67
C LYS A 136 -6.42 -10.59 -8.17
N THR A 137 -7.67 -10.35 -8.54
CA THR A 137 -8.08 -10.22 -9.95
C THR A 137 -8.64 -8.81 -10.16
N PRO A 138 -7.80 -7.84 -10.51
CA PRO A 138 -8.24 -6.47 -10.73
C PRO A 138 -9.08 -6.35 -12.01
N ASP A 139 -9.95 -5.35 -12.03
CA ASP A 139 -10.67 -4.99 -13.25
C ASP A 139 -9.74 -4.28 -14.23
N THR A 140 -9.90 -4.59 -15.53
CA THR A 140 -9.08 -4.04 -16.60
C THR A 140 -9.87 -3.17 -17.57
N PHE A 141 -9.24 -2.10 -18.03
CA PHE A 141 -9.83 -1.10 -18.92
C PHE A 141 -8.88 -0.75 -20.06
N GLN A 142 -9.43 -0.48 -21.24
CA GLN A 142 -8.70 0.18 -22.31
C GLN A 142 -9.01 1.68 -22.27
N ILE A 143 -7.96 2.49 -22.17
CA ILE A 143 -8.03 3.95 -22.14
C ILE A 143 -7.01 4.48 -23.15
N ASN A 144 -7.47 5.22 -24.16
CA ASN A 144 -6.64 5.77 -25.24
C ASN A 144 -5.78 4.72 -25.98
N GLY A 145 -6.23 3.46 -26.02
CA GLY A 145 -5.53 2.35 -26.67
C GLY A 145 -4.61 1.56 -25.74
N ASP A 146 -4.30 2.07 -24.57
CA ASP A 146 -3.49 1.40 -23.54
C ASP A 146 -4.36 0.58 -22.58
N LEU A 147 -3.76 -0.50 -22.04
CA LEU A 147 -4.42 -1.37 -21.07
C LEU A 147 -4.03 -0.95 -19.65
N TYR A 148 -5.06 -0.68 -18.85
CA TYR A 148 -4.93 -0.34 -17.44
C TYR A 148 -5.64 -1.36 -16.56
N PHE A 149 -5.14 -1.58 -15.34
CA PHE A 149 -5.91 -2.19 -14.26
C PHE A 149 -6.03 -1.22 -13.07
N THR A 150 -7.05 -1.43 -12.24
CA THR A 150 -7.24 -0.65 -11.01
C THR A 150 -6.71 -1.39 -9.80
N GLU A 151 -6.07 -0.67 -8.90
CA GLU A 151 -5.60 -1.16 -7.62
C GLU A 151 -6.03 -0.20 -6.51
N PHE A 152 -6.73 -0.71 -5.50
CA PHE A 152 -7.00 0.03 -4.27
C PHE A 152 -6.03 -0.48 -3.21
N ARG A 153 -5.07 0.37 -2.83
CA ARG A 153 -3.92 -0.03 -2.01
C ARG A 153 -3.60 1.01 -0.94
N ARG A 154 -2.76 0.63 0.00
CA ARG A 154 -2.17 1.59 0.94
C ARG A 154 -1.37 2.62 0.17
N LYS A 155 -1.44 3.88 0.62
CA LYS A 155 -0.71 4.99 0.01
C LYS A 155 0.79 4.72 0.06
N ARG A 156 1.45 4.81 -1.09
CA ARG A 156 2.88 4.59 -1.21
C ARG A 156 3.67 5.89 -1.11
N THR A 157 4.62 5.93 -0.18
CA THR A 157 5.63 6.99 -0.12
C THR A 157 6.94 6.46 -0.70
N TYR A 158 7.35 6.99 -1.85
CA TYR A 158 8.61 6.59 -2.49
C TYR A 158 9.80 7.23 -1.81
N LEU A 159 10.86 6.42 -1.65
CA LEU A 159 12.11 6.80 -1.03
C LEU A 159 13.15 7.14 -2.11
N PRO A 160 14.09 8.08 -1.83
CA PRO A 160 15.20 8.39 -2.74
C PRO A 160 16.33 7.34 -2.73
N PHE A 161 16.11 6.22 -2.06
CA PHE A 161 16.98 5.05 -1.97
C PHE A 161 16.14 3.77 -1.99
N SER A 162 16.80 2.63 -2.13
CA SER A 162 16.14 1.33 -2.11
C SER A 162 16.74 0.43 -1.03
N ILE A 163 15.95 -0.52 -0.54
CA ILE A 163 16.39 -1.56 0.38
C ILE A 163 16.13 -2.91 -0.28
N SER A 164 17.17 -3.73 -0.42
CA SER A 164 17.08 -5.09 -0.92
C SER A 164 17.29 -6.06 0.23
N LEU A 165 16.39 -7.02 0.41
CA LEU A 165 16.55 -8.08 1.41
C LEU A 165 17.44 -9.18 0.85
N LEU A 166 18.55 -9.43 1.53
CA LEU A 166 19.50 -10.49 1.16
C LEU A 166 19.18 -11.80 1.85
N ASP A 167 18.93 -11.73 3.16
CA ASP A 167 18.70 -12.88 4.02
C ASP A 167 17.82 -12.47 5.21
N PHE A 168 16.92 -13.36 5.62
CA PHE A 168 16.09 -13.19 6.80
C PHE A 168 16.34 -14.38 7.76
N GLU A 169 16.73 -14.07 8.98
CA GLU A 169 17.00 -15.09 9.99
C GLU A 169 16.00 -14.99 11.14
N LYS A 170 15.45 -16.15 11.51
CA LYS A 170 14.52 -16.32 12.60
C LYS A 170 15.04 -17.35 13.60
N ILE A 171 15.27 -16.94 14.83
CA ILE A 171 15.67 -17.82 15.93
C ILE A 171 14.44 -18.09 16.80
N MET A 172 14.10 -19.36 16.99
CA MET A 172 12.95 -19.78 17.80
C MET A 172 13.36 -20.04 19.25
N HIS A 173 12.43 -19.88 20.18
CA HIS A 173 12.61 -20.39 21.53
C HIS A 173 12.62 -21.92 21.52
N PRO A 174 13.56 -22.59 22.25
CA PRO A 174 13.62 -24.04 22.31
C PRO A 174 12.26 -24.66 22.67
N GLY A 175 11.79 -25.61 21.84
CA GLY A 175 10.57 -26.36 22.09
C GLY A 175 9.24 -25.57 21.86
N THR A 176 9.29 -24.42 21.22
CA THR A 176 8.10 -23.62 20.90
C THR A 176 8.12 -23.11 19.45
N ASN A 177 6.95 -22.67 18.96
CA ASN A 177 6.83 -21.96 17.68
C ASN A 177 6.86 -20.43 17.86
N VAL A 178 7.40 -19.94 18.97
CA VAL A 178 7.50 -18.51 19.24
C VAL A 178 8.91 -18.04 18.88
N ALA A 179 8.99 -17.03 18.02
CA ALA A 179 10.27 -16.44 17.65
C ALA A 179 10.91 -15.74 18.85
N LYS A 180 12.16 -16.05 19.14
CA LYS A 180 12.99 -15.40 20.16
C LYS A 180 13.57 -14.10 19.62
N SER A 181 14.06 -14.14 18.39
CA SER A 181 14.58 -12.98 17.67
C SER A 181 14.48 -13.21 16.18
N TYR A 182 14.45 -12.14 15.42
CA TYR A 182 14.56 -12.14 13.98
C TYR A 182 15.38 -10.94 13.52
N SER A 183 16.06 -11.13 12.41
CA SER A 183 16.95 -10.13 11.81
C SER A 183 16.84 -10.18 10.29
N SER A 184 17.12 -9.05 9.67
CA SER A 184 17.14 -8.90 8.21
C SER A 184 18.49 -8.36 7.78
N GLU A 185 19.19 -9.11 6.96
CA GLU A 185 20.38 -8.64 6.29
C GLU A 185 19.98 -7.97 4.98
N VAL A 186 20.25 -6.67 4.84
CA VAL A 186 19.80 -5.87 3.72
C VAL A 186 20.94 -5.13 3.04
N ASN A 187 20.77 -4.83 1.75
CA ASN A 187 21.55 -3.80 1.07
C ASN A 187 20.72 -2.50 1.03
N LEU A 188 21.24 -1.45 1.64
CA LEU A 188 20.79 -0.10 1.41
C LEU A 188 21.47 0.41 0.13
N ILE A 189 20.69 0.74 -0.88
CA ILE A 189 21.17 1.13 -2.22
C ILE A 189 20.85 2.60 -2.44
N GLU A 190 21.88 3.43 -2.52
CA GLU A 190 21.80 4.84 -2.82
C GLU A 190 22.78 5.17 -3.96
N ASN A 191 22.30 5.88 -5.00
CA ASN A 191 23.10 6.18 -6.20
C ASN A 191 23.77 4.92 -6.80
N SER A 192 23.07 3.81 -6.82
CA SER A 192 23.54 2.48 -7.30
C SER A 192 24.70 1.89 -6.47
N ILE A 193 24.99 2.42 -5.29
CA ILE A 193 26.02 1.89 -4.39
C ILE A 193 25.34 1.11 -3.26
N PRO A 194 25.51 -0.21 -3.20
CA PRO A 194 24.95 -1.03 -2.12
C PRO A 194 25.82 -0.93 -0.86
N ARG A 195 25.17 -0.83 0.29
CA ARG A 195 25.77 -0.90 1.61
C ARG A 195 25.05 -1.95 2.43
N ARG A 196 25.76 -3.00 2.81
CA ARG A 196 25.23 -4.13 3.62
C ARG A 196 25.02 -3.69 5.06
N ILE A 197 23.83 -3.95 5.60
CA ILE A 197 23.40 -3.57 6.94
C ILE A 197 22.56 -4.71 7.52
N LEU A 198 22.76 -4.99 8.80
CA LEU A 198 21.94 -5.92 9.56
C LEU A 198 20.92 -5.10 10.39
N ILE A 199 19.63 -5.40 10.22
CA ILE A 199 18.53 -4.83 11.00
C ILE A 199 18.07 -5.89 12.01
N GLN A 200 18.10 -5.54 13.29
CA GLN A 200 17.65 -6.43 14.38
C GLN A 200 16.58 -5.73 15.21
N MET A 201 15.90 -6.50 16.08
CA MET A 201 14.80 -5.97 16.91
C MET A 201 15.17 -4.71 17.70
N ASN A 202 16.44 -4.60 18.17
CA ASN A 202 16.93 -3.44 18.94
C ASN A 202 17.93 -2.56 18.19
N GLU A 203 18.25 -2.92 16.95
CA GLU A 203 19.21 -2.19 16.10
C GLU A 203 18.56 -1.80 14.78
N PRO A 204 17.75 -0.71 14.76
CA PRO A 204 17.07 -0.27 13.56
C PRO A 204 18.04 0.40 12.58
N LEU A 205 17.75 0.29 11.29
CA LEU A 205 18.39 1.08 10.25
C LEU A 205 17.90 2.52 10.31
N ARG A 206 18.83 3.49 10.34
CA ARG A 206 18.52 4.93 10.24
C ARG A 206 19.21 5.53 9.04
N HIS A 207 18.39 6.11 8.15
CA HIS A 207 18.90 6.75 6.93
C HIS A 207 17.95 7.85 6.46
N GLN A 208 18.48 9.02 6.08
CA GLN A 208 17.75 10.17 5.51
C GLN A 208 16.45 10.52 6.25
N ASN A 209 16.48 10.67 7.58
CA ASN A 209 15.33 10.93 8.46
C ASN A 209 14.31 9.77 8.57
N TYR A 210 14.55 8.65 7.92
CA TYR A 210 13.78 7.43 8.11
C TYR A 210 14.45 6.51 9.13
N THR A 211 13.63 5.81 9.88
CA THR A 211 14.06 4.73 10.79
C THR A 211 13.24 3.50 10.46
N PHE A 212 13.92 2.40 10.18
CA PHE A 212 13.33 1.10 9.86
C PHE A 212 13.58 0.15 11.01
N TYR A 213 12.50 -0.28 11.66
CA TYR A 213 12.51 -1.22 12.77
C TYR A 213 12.10 -2.59 12.26
N GLN A 214 12.79 -3.62 12.72
CA GLN A 214 12.36 -5.00 12.50
C GLN A 214 11.05 -5.25 13.26
N ALA A 215 9.89 -5.23 12.57
CA ALA A 215 8.58 -5.30 13.21
C ALA A 215 8.01 -6.71 13.23
N SER A 216 7.97 -7.37 12.07
CA SER A 216 7.43 -8.72 11.91
C SER A 216 8.00 -9.39 10.65
N PHE A 217 7.47 -10.56 10.34
CA PHE A 217 7.79 -11.30 9.13
C PHE A 217 6.55 -12.04 8.62
N ILE A 218 6.60 -12.46 7.37
CA ILE A 218 5.58 -13.29 6.74
C ILE A 218 6.27 -14.56 6.27
N ASP A 219 5.84 -15.72 6.80
CA ASP A 219 6.30 -17.01 6.33
C ASP A 219 5.70 -17.30 4.94
N GLY A 220 6.53 -17.28 3.91
CA GLY A 220 6.15 -17.68 2.56
C GLY A 220 6.46 -19.16 2.32
N LEU A 221 5.84 -19.75 1.28
CA LEU A 221 6.15 -21.15 0.90
C LEU A 221 7.55 -21.30 0.31
N ASP A 222 8.02 -20.27 -0.42
CA ASP A 222 9.30 -20.32 -1.14
C ASP A 222 10.31 -19.27 -0.66
N LYS A 223 9.85 -18.18 -0.04
CA LYS A 223 10.67 -17.05 0.38
C LYS A 223 10.16 -16.47 1.69
N GLU A 224 11.06 -16.15 2.57
CA GLU A 224 10.73 -15.37 3.77
C GLU A 224 10.60 -13.88 3.42
N THR A 225 9.70 -13.20 4.11
CA THR A 225 9.41 -11.79 3.84
C THR A 225 9.54 -11.00 5.13
N THR A 226 10.39 -9.98 5.13
CA THR A 226 10.51 -9.07 6.26
C THR A 226 9.48 -7.95 6.18
N VAL A 227 8.98 -7.54 7.35
CA VAL A 227 8.14 -6.35 7.52
C VAL A 227 8.89 -5.36 8.40
N LEU A 228 9.32 -4.26 7.81
CA LEU A 228 10.02 -3.18 8.50
C LEU A 228 9.03 -2.05 8.81
N ALA A 229 8.74 -1.83 10.10
CA ALA A 229 8.00 -0.64 10.52
C ALA A 229 8.88 0.60 10.27
N THR A 230 8.36 1.53 9.52
CA THR A 230 9.10 2.70 9.05
C THR A 230 8.50 3.96 9.64
N VAL A 231 9.35 4.80 10.22
CA VAL A 231 8.98 6.10 10.75
C VAL A 231 9.83 7.18 10.09
N LYS A 232 9.17 8.17 9.49
CA LYS A 232 9.83 9.39 9.01
C LYS A 232 9.67 10.49 10.05
N ASN A 233 10.76 10.92 10.65
CA ASN A 233 10.76 11.94 11.69
C ASN A 233 11.27 13.28 11.14
N TYR A 234 10.34 14.17 10.80
CA TYR A 234 10.67 15.53 10.35
C TYR A 234 11.17 16.42 11.49
N GLY A 235 10.83 16.11 12.73
CA GLY A 235 11.12 16.91 13.92
C GLY A 235 12.45 16.61 14.60
N ARG A 236 13.33 15.78 14.02
CA ARG A 236 14.60 15.37 14.64
C ARG A 236 15.51 16.51 15.00
N LEU A 237 15.43 17.64 14.30
CA LEU A 237 16.26 18.83 14.54
C LEU A 237 15.66 19.82 15.55
N PHE A 238 14.37 19.73 15.88
CA PHE A 238 13.72 20.67 16.80
C PHE A 238 14.38 20.79 18.18
N PRO A 239 14.82 19.69 18.85
CA PRO A 239 15.53 19.81 20.13
C PRO A 239 16.85 20.59 20.01
N TYR A 240 17.56 20.45 18.89
CA TYR A 240 18.82 21.16 18.66
C TYR A 240 18.61 22.64 18.35
N ILE A 241 17.55 22.95 17.57
CA ILE A 241 17.20 24.35 17.25
C ILE A 241 16.76 25.08 18.53
N SER A 242 15.98 24.43 19.40
CA SER A 242 15.55 25.03 20.66
C SER A 242 16.71 25.30 21.63
N SER A 243 17.76 24.47 21.61
CA SER A 243 18.96 24.68 22.43
C SER A 243 19.90 25.77 21.91
N ILE A 244 19.79 26.17 20.62
CA ILE A 244 20.57 27.26 20.03
C ILE A 244 19.90 28.63 20.30
N ILE A 245 18.58 28.64 20.46
CA ILE A 245 17.79 29.88 20.67
C ILE A 245 17.72 30.26 22.15
N MET A 246 18.07 29.37 23.07
CA MET A 246 18.24 29.68 24.50
C MET A 246 19.64 30.14 24.83
#